data_f41b54ac2155f3265ddf0a16497d19ad
#
_entry.id   f41b54ac2155f3265ddf0a16497d19ad
#
_cell.length_a   1.000
_cell.length_b   1.000
_cell.length_c   1.000
_cell.angle_alpha   90.00
_cell.angle_beta   90.00
_cell.angle_gamma   90.00
#
_symmetry.space_group_name_H-M   'P 1'
#
loop_
_entity.id
_entity.type
_entity.pdbx_description
1 polymer ?
#
loop_
_entity_poly.entity_id
_entity_poly.type
_entity_poly.pdbx_seq_one_letter_code
_entity_poly.pdbx_strand_id
1 'polypeptide(L)'
;MNGPDDELEDDLKEPPPQKELAAGLAEMREAAGIAPSESEAMGALTLMLKQPIDDMAKRVASMLQASDGRHGLFRRGTEIGTINEELGTFEVMTPADFITWFPGKGILPVESWEKGPKDPETGKPTWKAVKGELTEQQAKVILKSRELRTKLPVLEHIHKVKMPVMRKVALDERDDKGRGGFRKIELLQHGFDAESRTYTLRSDLDYDEEMPAREATDFIEGLLKWFPYGDNATGRSMAIVIGGMLTLYSARLFKGRSPMFFLNANLPDSGKSRLGQLMVWAVHGAAGRSGFSYDDKNEVRKALDAVAQDNGAYVFFDDVARGKVRNEDLHRWLTAPDWSCRVLGTKQNFNGPLYAATIMTINQGKLNEDLERRTLIVDLFSRVKGEDRVLPQTAIMLDDDFFADDGMRRKVLAAMWSLVKYWDDSGRPPLRTVQGVLVKPKNSFEGWSRLVPAIAGCAGFANMLEKYDAPDGGNEEGRDVEKLMRAVIKEKLPKRPENLPETESQVVIITLQEVVGVARREKLLQDVLWTTESVLESKDEKSGFKNNKPCPDFMDEDEWERAQAEIWMNPSMKSKFGKLFKHQAAGGRFWSAEDGDVVEVGSRESNDLAKVRLRRMPRKS
;
A
#
# COMPACT_ATOMS: atom_id res chain seq x y z
N MET A 1 4.89 73.99 -44.00
CA MET A 1 4.84 73.66 -42.57
C MET A 1 4.38 72.22 -42.51
N ASN A 2 5.32 71.29 -42.61
CA ASN A 2 5.07 69.83 -42.39
C ASN A 2 5.53 69.53 -41.02
N GLY A 3 4.63 68.97 -40.21
CA GLY A 3 4.91 68.59 -38.85
C GLY A 3 5.67 67.27 -38.74
N PRO A 4 6.30 66.97 -37.61
CA PRO A 4 7.16 65.82 -37.39
C PRO A 4 6.35 64.66 -36.80
N ASP A 5 5.59 63.91 -37.60
CA ASP A 5 4.80 62.76 -37.19
C ASP A 5 5.11 61.46 -37.96
N ASP A 6 6.19 61.43 -38.78
CA ASP A 6 6.48 60.31 -39.66
C ASP A 6 7.64 59.40 -39.22
N GLU A 7 8.13 59.49 -37.98
CA GLU A 7 9.30 58.66 -37.51
C GLU A 7 8.95 57.55 -36.50
N LEU A 8 7.67 57.29 -36.19
CA LEU A 8 7.27 56.31 -35.18
C LEU A 8 6.69 54.97 -35.70
N GLU A 9 6.54 54.83 -37.04
CA GLU A 9 5.95 53.59 -37.63
C GLU A 9 6.99 52.56 -38.17
N ASP A 10 8.28 52.78 -38.09
CA ASP A 10 9.30 51.91 -38.74
C ASP A 10 9.92 50.86 -37.80
N ASP A 11 9.47 50.72 -36.55
CA ASP A 11 10.09 49.82 -35.55
C ASP A 11 9.38 48.47 -35.37
N LEU A 12 8.37 48.16 -36.17
CA LEU A 12 7.72 46.83 -36.21
C LEU A 12 8.17 46.04 -37.45
N LYS A 13 9.48 45.85 -37.64
CA LYS A 13 10.00 45.05 -38.75
C LYS A 13 9.95 43.58 -38.43
N GLU A 14 9.46 42.79 -39.41
CA GLU A 14 9.40 41.33 -39.43
C GLU A 14 10.68 40.69 -38.86
N PRO A 15 10.56 39.60 -38.09
CA PRO A 15 11.74 38.91 -37.55
C PRO A 15 12.68 38.46 -38.68
N PRO A 16 13.99 38.53 -38.45
CA PRO A 16 14.98 38.17 -39.48
C PRO A 16 14.84 36.71 -39.94
N PRO A 17 15.22 36.36 -41.16
CA PRO A 17 15.15 35.00 -41.68
C PRO A 17 15.90 34.01 -40.78
N GLN A 18 15.37 32.80 -40.59
CA GLN A 18 15.87 31.78 -39.63
C GLN A 18 17.40 31.52 -39.70
N LYS A 19 18.04 31.64 -40.84
CA LYS A 19 19.49 31.47 -40.98
C LYS A 19 20.33 32.61 -40.37
N GLU A 20 19.84 33.83 -40.39
CA GLU A 20 20.50 34.99 -39.80
C GLU A 20 20.34 35.06 -38.29
N LEU A 21 19.23 34.48 -37.80
CA LEU A 21 18.98 34.20 -36.37
C LEU A 21 20.01 33.23 -35.76
N ALA A 22 20.44 32.23 -36.51
CA ALA A 22 21.35 31.20 -36.00
C ALA A 22 22.75 31.74 -35.65
N ALA A 23 23.27 32.69 -36.40
CA ALA A 23 24.61 33.28 -36.17
C ALA A 23 24.62 34.16 -34.89
N GLY A 24 23.64 35.05 -34.73
CA GLY A 24 23.54 35.90 -33.53
C GLY A 24 23.25 35.11 -32.22
N LEU A 25 22.65 33.94 -32.38
CA LEU A 25 22.39 33.03 -31.25
C LEU A 25 23.62 32.21 -30.85
N ALA A 26 24.54 31.93 -31.78
CA ALA A 26 25.81 31.26 -31.49
C ALA A 26 26.69 32.12 -30.57
N GLU A 27 26.81 33.41 -30.85
CA GLU A 27 27.57 34.36 -30.02
C GLU A 27 26.99 34.51 -28.60
N MET A 28 25.67 34.52 -28.48
CA MET A 28 25.01 34.58 -27.14
C MET A 28 25.21 33.32 -26.33
N ARG A 29 25.31 32.16 -26.98
CA ARG A 29 25.59 30.87 -26.33
C ARG A 29 27.01 30.79 -25.81
N GLU A 30 27.97 31.21 -26.58
CA GLU A 30 29.38 31.29 -26.19
C GLU A 30 29.55 32.22 -24.99
N ALA A 31 28.86 33.37 -24.99
CA ALA A 31 28.83 34.30 -23.86
C ALA A 31 28.10 33.75 -22.62
N ALA A 32 27.17 32.79 -22.77
CA ALA A 32 26.44 32.15 -21.69
C ALA A 32 27.11 30.85 -21.18
N GLY A 33 28.25 30.43 -21.78
CA GLY A 33 28.99 29.24 -21.39
C GLY A 33 28.27 27.90 -21.69
N ILE A 34 27.33 27.87 -22.64
CA ILE A 34 26.55 26.68 -23.00
C ILE A 34 27.35 25.84 -24.01
N ALA A 35 27.65 24.59 -23.65
CA ALA A 35 28.44 23.67 -24.47
C ALA A 35 27.76 23.35 -25.82
N PRO A 36 28.54 23.26 -26.95
CA PRO A 36 28.00 23.07 -28.31
C PRO A 36 27.14 21.81 -28.52
N SER A 37 27.40 20.73 -27.76
CA SER A 37 26.77 19.41 -27.97
C SER A 37 25.29 19.31 -27.55
N GLU A 38 24.86 20.07 -26.55
CA GLU A 38 23.44 20.11 -26.14
C GLU A 38 22.60 21.05 -27.00
N SER A 39 23.24 21.99 -27.67
CA SER A 39 22.58 23.04 -28.45
C SER A 39 22.18 22.60 -29.86
N GLU A 40 22.88 21.64 -30.46
CA GLU A 40 22.55 21.12 -31.79
C GLU A 40 21.26 20.26 -31.78
N ALA A 41 21.00 19.57 -30.70
CA ALA A 41 19.81 18.72 -30.54
C ALA A 41 18.51 19.51 -30.25
N MET A 42 18.60 20.71 -29.66
CA MET A 42 17.43 21.49 -29.25
C MET A 42 17.07 22.68 -30.14
N GLY A 43 17.84 23.01 -31.16
CA GLY A 43 17.62 24.20 -31.98
C GLY A 43 17.50 25.48 -31.14
N ALA A 44 17.97 26.64 -31.60
CA ALA A 44 17.94 27.87 -30.81
C ALA A 44 16.53 28.27 -30.39
N LEU A 45 16.18 28.00 -29.12
CA LEU A 45 14.89 28.34 -28.56
C LEU A 45 14.96 29.78 -28.02
N THR A 46 14.30 30.72 -28.70
CA THR A 46 14.21 32.11 -28.24
C THR A 46 12.81 32.47 -27.81
N LEU A 47 12.70 33.17 -26.69
CA LEU A 47 11.48 33.72 -26.19
C LEU A 47 11.51 35.25 -26.28
N MET A 48 10.71 35.82 -27.19
CA MET A 48 10.56 37.27 -27.30
C MET A 48 9.77 37.82 -26.12
N LEU A 49 10.31 38.81 -25.42
CA LEU A 49 9.69 39.39 -24.21
C LEU A 49 8.70 40.52 -24.52
N LYS A 50 8.89 41.23 -25.65
CA LYS A 50 7.97 42.27 -26.11
C LYS A 50 6.85 41.70 -26.98
N GLN A 51 6.04 40.79 -26.38
CA GLN A 51 4.85 40.23 -27.01
C GLN A 51 3.78 39.97 -25.94
N PRO A 52 2.50 39.79 -26.32
CA PRO A 52 1.45 39.46 -25.37
C PRO A 52 1.80 38.23 -24.53
N ILE A 53 1.52 38.27 -23.23
CA ILE A 53 1.92 37.23 -22.30
C ILE A 53 1.30 35.86 -22.64
N ASP A 54 0.14 35.85 -23.26
CA ASP A 54 -0.54 34.64 -23.77
C ASP A 54 0.26 33.96 -24.86
N ASP A 55 0.86 34.75 -25.78
CA ASP A 55 1.69 34.24 -26.87
C ASP A 55 3.03 33.74 -26.32
N MET A 56 3.58 34.40 -25.32
CA MET A 56 4.73 33.90 -24.55
C MET A 56 4.44 32.54 -23.95
N ALA A 57 3.30 32.37 -23.26
CA ALA A 57 2.90 31.12 -22.65
C ALA A 57 2.72 29.99 -23.68
N LYS A 58 2.10 30.27 -24.83
CA LYS A 58 1.94 29.32 -25.93
C LYS A 58 3.31 28.93 -26.53
N ARG A 59 4.21 29.91 -26.70
CA ARG A 59 5.55 29.67 -27.24
C ARG A 59 6.36 28.77 -26.30
N VAL A 60 6.37 29.08 -25.00
CA VAL A 60 7.03 28.26 -23.99
C VAL A 60 6.43 26.84 -23.97
N ALA A 61 5.12 26.72 -23.99
CA ALA A 61 4.46 25.42 -24.01
C ALA A 61 4.84 24.57 -25.22
N SER A 62 4.95 25.19 -26.40
CA SER A 62 5.37 24.53 -27.66
C SER A 62 6.84 24.08 -27.60
N MET A 63 7.74 24.91 -27.08
CA MET A 63 9.16 24.59 -26.91
C MET A 63 9.33 23.38 -25.98
N LEU A 64 8.62 23.36 -24.86
CA LEU A 64 8.72 22.30 -23.88
C LEU A 64 8.05 21.00 -24.35
N GLN A 65 6.97 21.08 -25.12
CA GLN A 65 6.35 19.92 -25.73
C GLN A 65 7.27 19.21 -26.71
N ALA A 66 7.99 19.98 -27.54
CA ALA A 66 8.90 19.44 -28.55
C ALA A 66 10.07 18.65 -27.95
N SER A 67 10.43 18.87 -26.70
CA SER A 67 11.52 18.19 -25.99
C SER A 67 11.12 16.92 -25.24
N ASP A 68 9.86 16.54 -25.26
CA ASP A 68 9.32 15.28 -24.70
C ASP A 68 9.82 14.94 -23.28
N GLY A 69 9.75 15.93 -22.38
CA GLY A 69 10.17 15.79 -20.98
C GLY A 69 11.66 15.91 -20.70
N ARG A 70 12.53 15.98 -21.74
CA ARG A 70 14.00 16.13 -21.58
C ARG A 70 14.41 17.42 -20.90
N HIS A 71 13.56 18.45 -20.94
CA HIS A 71 13.79 19.69 -20.20
C HIS A 71 13.73 19.53 -18.66
N GLY A 72 13.15 18.44 -18.15
CA GLY A 72 13.04 18.17 -16.71
C GLY A 72 11.94 18.93 -15.97
N LEU A 73 11.00 19.56 -16.69
CA LEU A 73 9.85 20.24 -16.12
C LEU A 73 8.60 19.37 -16.28
N PHE A 74 7.90 19.13 -15.19
CA PHE A 74 6.76 18.23 -15.13
C PHE A 74 5.55 18.89 -14.50
N ARG A 75 4.39 18.36 -14.77
CA ARG A 75 3.15 18.69 -14.07
C ARG A 75 2.74 17.56 -13.14
N ARG A 76 2.54 17.89 -11.86
CA ARG A 76 1.99 16.96 -10.84
C ARG A 76 0.71 17.57 -10.26
N GLY A 77 -0.43 17.01 -10.60
CA GLY A 77 -1.73 17.61 -10.27
C GLY A 77 -1.89 19.00 -10.91
N THR A 78 -1.99 20.03 -10.07
CA THR A 78 -2.05 21.44 -10.49
C THR A 78 -0.71 22.16 -10.45
N GLU A 79 0.31 21.57 -9.88
CA GLU A 79 1.63 22.15 -9.69
C GLU A 79 2.55 21.80 -10.85
N ILE A 80 3.46 22.74 -11.16
CA ILE A 80 4.56 22.56 -12.11
C ILE A 80 5.85 22.55 -11.32
N GLY A 81 6.78 21.68 -11.66
CA GLY A 81 8.03 21.55 -10.94
C GLY A 81 9.05 20.66 -11.63
N THR A 82 10.17 20.50 -10.97
CA THR A 82 11.30 19.66 -11.36
C THR A 82 11.47 18.51 -10.38
N ILE A 83 12.36 17.60 -10.71
CA ILE A 83 12.74 16.51 -9.81
C ILE A 83 14.10 16.84 -9.22
N ASN A 84 14.16 16.82 -7.89
CA ASN A 84 15.43 16.80 -7.18
C ASN A 84 15.94 15.35 -7.17
N GLU A 85 16.96 15.07 -7.96
CA GLU A 85 17.48 13.71 -8.11
C GLU A 85 18.17 13.19 -6.84
N GLU A 86 18.76 14.08 -6.03
CA GLU A 86 19.42 13.69 -4.78
C GLU A 86 18.42 13.25 -3.71
N LEU A 87 17.36 14.04 -3.54
CA LEU A 87 16.32 13.75 -2.55
C LEU A 87 15.26 12.77 -3.08
N GLY A 88 15.12 12.66 -4.39
CA GLY A 88 14.06 11.86 -5.02
C GLY A 88 12.67 12.47 -4.82
N THR A 89 12.59 13.80 -4.79
CA THR A 89 11.34 14.54 -4.53
C THR A 89 10.97 15.44 -5.70
N PHE A 90 9.68 15.74 -5.79
CA PHE A 90 9.17 16.74 -6.72
C PHE A 90 9.22 18.12 -6.04
N GLU A 91 9.95 19.04 -6.65
CA GLU A 91 10.07 20.40 -6.18
C GLU A 91 9.23 21.35 -7.03
N VAL A 92 8.32 22.06 -6.37
CA VAL A 92 7.43 23.02 -7.04
C VAL A 92 8.25 24.21 -7.51
N MET A 93 8.12 24.54 -8.80
CA MET A 93 8.80 25.65 -9.45
C MET A 93 8.23 26.98 -8.98
N THR A 94 9.04 27.81 -8.33
CA THR A 94 8.67 29.20 -8.03
C THR A 94 8.87 30.09 -9.26
N PRO A 95 8.24 31.28 -9.34
CA PRO A 95 8.53 32.22 -10.42
C PRO A 95 10.01 32.63 -10.52
N ALA A 96 10.70 32.77 -9.38
CA ALA A 96 12.13 33.09 -9.35
C ALA A 96 12.96 31.93 -9.89
N ASP A 97 12.68 30.68 -9.48
CA ASP A 97 13.36 29.51 -10.02
C ASP A 97 13.14 29.35 -11.52
N PHE A 98 11.93 29.68 -11.99
CA PHE A 98 11.58 29.60 -13.40
C PHE A 98 12.40 30.58 -14.27
N ILE A 99 12.64 31.79 -13.79
CA ILE A 99 13.46 32.78 -14.45
C ILE A 99 14.90 32.29 -14.64
N THR A 100 15.47 31.70 -13.60
CA THR A 100 16.85 31.18 -13.63
C THR A 100 16.96 29.85 -14.38
N TRP A 101 15.90 29.04 -14.39
CA TRP A 101 15.84 27.74 -15.08
C TRP A 101 15.92 27.89 -16.62
N PHE A 102 15.30 28.92 -17.19
CA PHE A 102 15.23 29.15 -18.64
C PHE A 102 16.60 29.18 -19.32
N PRO A 103 17.55 30.04 -18.93
CA PRO A 103 18.87 30.08 -19.54
C PRO A 103 19.63 28.76 -19.38
N GLY A 104 19.46 28.07 -18.23
CA GLY A 104 20.08 26.79 -17.97
C GLY A 104 19.57 25.65 -18.88
N LYS A 105 18.45 25.86 -19.58
CA LYS A 105 17.90 24.92 -20.58
C LYS A 105 18.09 25.41 -22.03
N GLY A 106 18.94 26.38 -22.25
CA GLY A 106 19.21 26.90 -23.57
C GLY A 106 18.07 27.74 -24.19
N ILE A 107 17.08 28.14 -23.38
CA ILE A 107 16.01 29.03 -23.81
C ILE A 107 16.42 30.45 -23.49
N LEU A 108 16.67 31.26 -24.53
CA LEU A 108 17.16 32.61 -24.37
C LEU A 108 16.01 33.61 -24.42
N PRO A 109 15.75 34.36 -23.36
CA PRO A 109 14.82 35.47 -23.38
C PRO A 109 15.47 36.63 -24.15
N VAL A 110 14.76 37.12 -25.18
CA VAL A 110 15.22 38.20 -26.08
C VAL A 110 14.27 39.37 -25.93
N GLU A 111 14.82 40.55 -25.62
CA GLU A 111 14.03 41.79 -25.53
C GLU A 111 13.75 42.39 -26.89
N SER A 112 14.78 42.49 -27.74
CA SER A 112 14.71 43.07 -29.09
C SER A 112 15.83 42.54 -29.96
N TRP A 113 15.72 42.82 -31.26
CA TRP A 113 16.78 42.56 -32.22
C TRP A 113 17.36 43.90 -32.70
N GLU A 114 18.67 44.05 -32.56
CA GLU A 114 19.38 45.20 -33.09
C GLU A 114 20.04 44.90 -34.44
N LYS A 115 19.97 45.87 -35.37
CA LYS A 115 20.56 45.76 -36.69
C LYS A 115 22.08 46.01 -36.60
N GLY A 116 22.84 44.98 -36.86
CA GLY A 116 24.29 45.06 -36.90
C GLY A 116 24.83 45.51 -38.25
N PRO A 117 26.19 45.54 -38.44
CA PRO A 117 26.82 45.84 -39.71
C PRO A 117 26.39 44.85 -40.79
N LYS A 118 26.52 45.27 -42.05
CA LYS A 118 26.26 44.37 -43.19
C LYS A 118 27.33 43.28 -43.22
N ASP A 119 26.93 42.06 -43.42
CA ASP A 119 27.78 40.92 -43.66
C ASP A 119 28.60 41.19 -44.96
N PRO A 120 29.94 41.06 -44.94
CA PRO A 120 30.79 41.36 -46.09
C PRO A 120 30.56 40.45 -47.32
N GLU A 121 30.13 39.21 -47.08
CA GLU A 121 29.93 38.21 -48.16
C GLU A 121 28.53 38.30 -48.76
N THR A 122 27.50 38.54 -47.95
CA THR A 122 26.09 38.50 -48.38
C THR A 122 25.52 39.91 -48.65
N GLY A 123 26.15 40.94 -48.14
CA GLY A 123 25.68 42.34 -48.23
C GLY A 123 24.42 42.63 -47.39
N LYS A 124 23.94 41.66 -46.67
CA LYS A 124 22.75 41.78 -45.81
C LYS A 124 23.09 42.24 -44.38
N PRO A 125 22.20 42.97 -43.74
CA PRO A 125 22.43 43.37 -42.36
C PRO A 125 22.52 42.13 -41.44
N THR A 126 23.50 42.12 -40.56
CA THR A 126 23.53 41.18 -39.44
C THR A 126 22.52 41.62 -38.37
N TRP A 127 22.05 40.67 -37.57
CA TRP A 127 21.11 40.96 -36.48
C TRP A 127 21.70 40.44 -35.16
N LYS A 128 21.70 41.28 -34.13
CA LYS A 128 22.16 40.94 -32.80
C LYS A 128 20.98 40.87 -31.86
N ALA A 129 20.83 39.78 -31.16
CA ALA A 129 19.81 39.64 -30.13
C ALA A 129 20.20 40.44 -28.88
N VAL A 130 19.31 41.26 -28.39
CA VAL A 130 19.46 41.93 -27.11
C VAL A 130 18.85 41.04 -26.04
N LYS A 131 19.69 40.57 -25.11
CA LYS A 131 19.26 39.71 -24.02
C LYS A 131 18.30 40.48 -23.11
N GLY A 132 17.17 39.88 -22.80
CA GLY A 132 16.24 40.36 -21.79
C GLY A 132 16.11 39.40 -20.62
N GLU A 133 15.32 39.76 -19.63
CA GLU A 133 14.99 38.93 -18.47
C GLU A 133 13.48 38.87 -18.27
N LEU A 134 12.96 37.70 -17.99
CA LEU A 134 11.56 37.55 -17.58
C LEU A 134 11.32 38.24 -16.24
N THR A 135 10.28 39.02 -16.16
CA THR A 135 9.85 39.56 -14.87
C THR A 135 9.17 38.45 -14.05
N GLU A 136 9.21 38.56 -12.72
CA GLU A 136 8.54 37.62 -11.84
C GLU A 136 7.04 37.52 -12.11
N GLN A 137 6.41 38.64 -12.47
CA GLN A 137 5.00 38.67 -12.83
C GLN A 137 4.71 37.86 -14.12
N GLN A 138 5.54 38.00 -15.14
CA GLN A 138 5.45 37.23 -16.38
C GLN A 138 5.65 35.73 -16.10
N ALA A 139 6.69 35.37 -15.37
CA ALA A 139 6.96 33.99 -14.94
C ALA A 139 5.75 33.36 -14.19
N LYS A 140 5.18 34.10 -13.27
CA LYS A 140 4.00 33.68 -12.50
C LYS A 140 2.76 33.42 -13.38
N VAL A 141 2.52 34.28 -14.37
CA VAL A 141 1.38 34.09 -15.30
C VAL A 141 1.63 32.91 -16.22
N ILE A 142 2.84 32.74 -16.75
CA ILE A 142 3.21 31.62 -17.62
C ILE A 142 3.04 30.30 -16.86
N LEU A 143 3.59 30.17 -15.64
CA LEU A 143 3.44 28.96 -14.81
C LEU A 143 1.98 28.62 -14.49
N LYS A 144 1.11 29.63 -14.38
CA LYS A 144 -0.33 29.41 -14.12
C LYS A 144 -1.14 29.23 -15.39
N SER A 145 -0.56 29.43 -16.58
CA SER A 145 -1.30 29.36 -17.84
C SER A 145 -1.83 27.93 -18.10
N ARG A 146 -3.01 27.84 -18.69
CA ARG A 146 -3.59 26.58 -19.13
C ARG A 146 -2.74 25.95 -20.23
N GLU A 147 -2.20 26.78 -21.11
CA GLU A 147 -1.40 26.36 -22.27
C GLU A 147 -0.18 25.56 -21.81
N LEU A 148 0.59 26.07 -20.85
CA LEU A 148 1.74 25.36 -20.32
C LEU A 148 1.33 24.05 -19.61
N ARG A 149 0.32 24.12 -18.76
CA ARG A 149 -0.13 22.94 -17.98
C ARG A 149 -0.60 21.79 -18.85
N THR A 150 -1.25 22.08 -19.98
CA THR A 150 -1.77 21.02 -20.86
C THR A 150 -0.69 20.34 -21.70
N LYS A 151 0.45 21.02 -21.91
CA LYS A 151 1.53 20.55 -22.76
C LYS A 151 2.66 19.86 -21.98
N LEU A 152 2.79 20.15 -20.69
CA LEU A 152 3.80 19.51 -19.86
C LEU A 152 3.48 18.03 -19.62
N PRO A 153 4.51 17.17 -19.60
CA PRO A 153 4.35 15.79 -19.23
C PRO A 153 3.83 15.65 -17.78
N VAL A 154 2.90 14.75 -17.61
CA VAL A 154 2.30 14.47 -16.29
C VAL A 154 3.21 13.50 -15.55
N LEU A 155 3.66 13.90 -14.37
CA LEU A 155 4.41 13.05 -13.45
C LEU A 155 3.46 12.52 -12.37
N GLU A 156 3.31 11.22 -12.31
CA GLU A 156 2.51 10.57 -11.26
C GLU A 156 3.41 9.97 -10.18
N HIS A 157 4.56 9.41 -10.58
CA HIS A 157 5.41 8.65 -9.68
C HIS A 157 6.88 8.98 -9.87
N ILE A 158 7.63 8.92 -8.76
CA ILE A 158 9.10 8.99 -8.73
C ILE A 158 9.60 7.70 -8.08
N HIS A 159 10.47 6.98 -8.77
CA HIS A 159 11.07 5.75 -8.27
C HIS A 159 12.57 5.92 -8.08
N LYS A 160 13.06 5.41 -6.95
CA LYS A 160 14.50 5.41 -6.62
C LYS A 160 15.26 4.24 -7.24
N VAL A 161 14.55 3.25 -7.74
CA VAL A 161 15.10 2.04 -8.35
C VAL A 161 14.29 1.68 -9.59
N LYS A 162 14.88 0.91 -10.51
CA LYS A 162 14.16 0.35 -11.65
C LYS A 162 13.03 -0.55 -11.15
N MET A 163 11.84 -0.40 -11.68
CA MET A 163 10.66 -1.17 -11.31
C MET A 163 9.93 -1.70 -12.54
N PRO A 164 9.24 -2.85 -12.43
CA PRO A 164 8.52 -3.43 -13.56
C PRO A 164 7.25 -2.64 -13.88
N VAL A 165 6.99 -2.47 -15.17
CA VAL A 165 5.75 -1.91 -15.72
C VAL A 165 5.16 -2.81 -16.78
N MET A 166 3.86 -2.68 -17.01
CA MET A 166 3.16 -3.44 -18.03
C MET A 166 2.92 -2.56 -19.26
N ARG A 167 3.55 -2.92 -20.38
CA ARG A 167 3.39 -2.27 -21.68
C ARG A 167 2.33 -2.95 -22.53
N LYS A 168 1.60 -2.16 -23.29
CA LYS A 168 0.80 -2.67 -24.40
C LYS A 168 1.69 -2.72 -25.63
N VAL A 169 1.80 -3.89 -26.21
CA VAL A 169 2.50 -4.06 -27.48
C VAL A 169 1.51 -3.80 -28.62
N ALA A 170 1.98 -3.19 -29.69
CA ALA A 170 1.16 -2.90 -30.85
C ALA A 170 0.53 -4.18 -31.46
N LEU A 171 -0.63 -4.05 -32.11
CA LEU A 171 -1.36 -5.21 -32.66
C LEU A 171 -0.62 -5.93 -33.79
N ASP A 172 0.29 -5.22 -34.47
CA ASP A 172 1.15 -5.74 -35.52
C ASP A 172 2.39 -6.45 -34.99
N GLU A 173 2.78 -6.20 -33.75
CA GLU A 173 3.83 -6.97 -33.09
C GLU A 173 3.25 -8.27 -32.52
N ARG A 174 3.98 -9.35 -32.69
CA ARG A 174 3.59 -10.68 -32.22
C ARG A 174 4.61 -11.20 -31.22
N ASP A 175 4.10 -11.87 -30.18
CA ASP A 175 4.96 -12.62 -29.26
C ASP A 175 5.53 -13.87 -29.94
N ASP A 176 6.45 -14.57 -29.27
CA ASP A 176 7.07 -15.82 -29.73
C ASP A 176 6.03 -16.92 -30.02
N LYS A 177 4.79 -16.77 -29.55
CA LYS A 177 3.65 -17.63 -29.79
C LYS A 177 2.71 -17.11 -30.90
N GLY A 178 3.10 -16.03 -31.58
CA GLY A 178 2.34 -15.45 -32.71
C GLY A 178 1.10 -14.63 -32.29
N ARG A 179 0.94 -14.27 -31.02
CA ARG A 179 -0.20 -13.46 -30.52
C ARG A 179 0.12 -11.96 -30.66
N GLY A 180 -0.76 -11.20 -31.31
CA GLY A 180 -0.68 -9.76 -31.42
C GLY A 180 -1.37 -9.05 -30.26
N GLY A 181 -0.97 -7.79 -30.00
CA GLY A 181 -1.59 -6.93 -28.99
C GLY A 181 -1.46 -7.42 -27.54
N PHE A 182 -0.46 -8.23 -27.24
CA PHE A 182 -0.21 -8.73 -25.90
C PHE A 182 0.40 -7.65 -25.00
N ARG A 183 0.37 -7.88 -23.68
CA ARG A 183 1.03 -7.02 -22.70
C ARG A 183 2.38 -7.62 -22.33
N LYS A 184 3.44 -6.81 -22.34
CA LYS A 184 4.79 -7.20 -21.93
C LYS A 184 5.15 -6.54 -20.62
N ILE A 185 5.87 -7.25 -19.76
CA ILE A 185 6.46 -6.66 -18.56
C ILE A 185 7.89 -6.25 -18.87
N GLU A 186 8.22 -5.01 -18.59
CA GLU A 186 9.54 -4.42 -18.81
C GLU A 186 9.99 -3.68 -17.57
N LEU A 187 11.31 -3.55 -17.37
CA LEU A 187 11.88 -2.69 -16.36
C LEU A 187 11.92 -1.25 -16.85
N LEU A 188 11.45 -0.31 -16.04
CA LEU A 188 11.63 1.11 -16.28
C LEU A 188 13.12 1.45 -16.27
N GLN A 189 13.55 2.11 -17.33
CA GLN A 189 14.90 2.66 -17.40
C GLN A 189 14.97 4.00 -16.66
N HIS A 190 16.19 4.49 -16.39
CA HIS A 190 16.40 5.80 -15.79
C HIS A 190 15.82 6.93 -16.66
N GLY A 191 15.28 7.93 -16.01
CA GLY A 191 14.63 9.06 -16.67
C GLY A 191 13.10 8.97 -16.65
N PHE A 192 12.49 9.81 -17.47
CA PHE A 192 11.03 9.92 -17.55
C PHE A 192 10.45 8.95 -18.57
N ASP A 193 9.50 8.17 -18.12
CA ASP A 193 8.67 7.29 -18.94
C ASP A 193 7.27 7.88 -19.12
N ALA A 194 6.96 8.29 -20.35
CA ALA A 194 5.73 8.99 -20.66
C ALA A 194 4.48 8.09 -20.56
N GLU A 195 4.59 6.79 -20.88
CA GLU A 195 3.46 5.86 -20.84
C GLU A 195 3.02 5.56 -19.41
N SER A 196 3.96 5.29 -18.51
CA SER A 196 3.68 5.05 -17.10
C SER A 196 3.64 6.33 -16.26
N ARG A 197 4.00 7.49 -16.84
CA ARG A 197 4.11 8.79 -16.17
C ARG A 197 5.00 8.75 -14.93
N THR A 198 6.08 8.00 -15.05
CA THR A 198 7.00 7.71 -13.95
C THR A 198 8.38 8.25 -14.29
N TYR A 199 9.04 8.82 -13.30
CA TYR A 199 10.45 9.15 -13.37
C TYR A 199 11.26 8.19 -12.53
N THR A 200 12.24 7.52 -13.12
CA THR A 200 13.17 6.66 -12.40
C THR A 200 14.47 7.40 -12.22
N LEU A 201 14.85 7.63 -10.95
CA LEU A 201 16.07 8.35 -10.61
C LEU A 201 17.31 7.61 -11.13
N ARG A 202 18.35 8.34 -11.46
CA ARG A 202 19.68 7.77 -11.64
C ARG A 202 20.20 7.36 -10.25
N SER A 203 20.57 6.12 -10.10
CA SER A 203 21.12 5.61 -8.84
C SER A 203 22.18 4.56 -9.13
N ASP A 204 23.12 4.41 -8.21
CA ASP A 204 24.13 3.36 -8.25
C ASP A 204 23.58 1.97 -7.87
N LEU A 205 22.23 1.85 -7.77
CA LEU A 205 21.53 0.63 -7.41
C LEU A 205 21.07 -0.18 -8.63
N ASP A 206 21.82 -0.11 -9.73
CA ASP A 206 21.62 -1.05 -10.83
C ASP A 206 21.94 -2.47 -10.36
N TYR A 207 21.01 -3.37 -10.62
CA TYR A 207 21.05 -4.76 -10.14
C TYR A 207 21.07 -5.74 -11.32
N ASP A 208 21.44 -7.00 -11.03
CA ASP A 208 21.48 -8.05 -12.03
C ASP A 208 20.08 -8.40 -12.54
N GLU A 209 19.81 -8.10 -13.81
CA GLU A 209 18.54 -8.36 -14.47
C GLU A 209 18.40 -9.83 -14.96
N GLU A 210 19.48 -10.61 -14.90
CA GLU A 210 19.55 -11.99 -15.41
C GLU A 210 19.69 -13.04 -14.30
N MET A 211 19.53 -12.65 -13.01
CA MET A 211 19.57 -13.60 -11.88
C MET A 211 18.59 -14.76 -12.13
N PRO A 212 19.04 -16.03 -12.06
CA PRO A 212 18.14 -17.18 -12.23
C PRO A 212 17.05 -17.25 -11.15
N ALA A 213 15.83 -17.64 -11.53
CA ALA A 213 14.70 -17.72 -10.60
C ALA A 213 14.94 -18.64 -9.40
N ARG A 214 15.66 -19.75 -9.60
CA ARG A 214 16.04 -20.66 -8.52
C ARG A 214 16.97 -19.96 -7.51
N GLU A 215 18.01 -19.27 -7.99
CA GLU A 215 18.92 -18.51 -7.13
C GLU A 215 18.18 -17.44 -6.36
N ALA A 216 17.25 -16.72 -7.03
CA ALA A 216 16.40 -15.71 -6.39
C ALA A 216 15.55 -16.32 -5.27
N THR A 217 14.92 -17.47 -5.52
CA THR A 217 14.08 -18.18 -4.54
C THR A 217 14.91 -18.64 -3.35
N ASP A 218 16.04 -19.33 -3.61
CA ASP A 218 16.96 -19.83 -2.57
C ASP A 218 17.51 -18.69 -1.71
N PHE A 219 17.84 -17.56 -2.32
CA PHE A 219 18.32 -16.37 -1.61
C PHE A 219 17.25 -15.75 -0.71
N ILE A 220 16.03 -15.51 -1.24
CA ILE A 220 14.94 -14.94 -0.46
C ILE A 220 14.53 -15.87 0.69
N GLU A 221 14.46 -17.17 0.44
CA GLU A 221 14.23 -18.17 1.48
C GLU A 221 15.34 -18.15 2.53
N GLY A 222 16.59 -18.04 2.11
CA GLY A 222 17.75 -17.91 2.99
C GLY A 222 17.68 -16.73 3.94
N LEU A 223 17.15 -15.58 3.47
CA LEU A 223 16.93 -14.39 4.28
C LEU A 223 15.83 -14.58 5.34
N LEU A 224 14.78 -15.33 5.02
CA LEU A 224 13.54 -15.32 5.78
C LEU A 224 13.31 -16.57 6.64
N LYS A 225 13.92 -17.70 6.31
CA LYS A 225 13.64 -19.00 6.95
C LYS A 225 13.92 -19.08 8.44
N TRP A 226 14.76 -18.18 8.96
CA TRP A 226 15.18 -18.23 10.37
C TRP A 226 14.29 -17.40 11.30
N PHE A 227 13.26 -16.74 10.79
CA PHE A 227 12.29 -16.06 11.65
C PHE A 227 11.35 -17.06 12.34
N PRO A 228 10.91 -16.77 13.58
CA PRO A 228 10.07 -17.67 14.36
C PRO A 228 8.60 -17.62 13.91
N TYR A 229 8.31 -18.04 12.68
CA TYR A 229 6.94 -18.07 12.20
C TYR A 229 6.10 -19.10 12.97
N GLY A 230 4.91 -18.70 13.41
CA GLY A 230 3.96 -19.58 14.09
C GLY A 230 3.38 -20.66 13.17
N ASP A 231 3.42 -20.42 11.86
CA ASP A 231 2.91 -21.30 10.80
C ASP A 231 4.01 -21.96 9.95
N ASN A 232 5.14 -22.27 10.54
CA ASN A 232 6.30 -22.89 9.86
C ASN A 232 5.93 -24.10 8.98
N ALA A 233 4.90 -24.86 9.39
CA ALA A 233 4.46 -26.05 8.64
C ALA A 233 3.84 -25.70 7.27
N THR A 234 3.27 -24.51 7.12
CA THR A 234 2.63 -24.06 5.88
C THR A 234 3.50 -23.08 5.09
N GLY A 235 4.43 -22.37 5.75
CA GLY A 235 5.25 -21.33 5.15
C GLY A 235 4.48 -20.07 4.75
N ARG A 236 3.21 -19.94 5.17
CA ARG A 236 2.31 -18.85 4.77
C ARG A 236 2.81 -17.48 5.24
N SER A 237 3.24 -17.35 6.50
CA SER A 237 3.74 -16.08 7.04
C SER A 237 4.97 -15.59 6.29
N MET A 238 5.89 -16.48 5.94
CA MET A 238 7.04 -16.13 5.10
C MET A 238 6.59 -15.65 3.72
N ALA A 239 5.64 -16.35 3.10
CA ALA A 239 5.09 -15.94 1.80
C ALA A 239 4.39 -14.55 1.87
N ILE A 240 3.78 -14.19 3.00
CA ILE A 240 3.19 -12.85 3.20
C ILE A 240 4.28 -11.77 3.24
N VAL A 241 5.42 -12.03 3.89
CA VAL A 241 6.55 -11.09 3.89
C VAL A 241 7.05 -10.86 2.46
N ILE A 242 7.23 -11.93 1.70
CA ILE A 242 7.58 -11.86 0.27
C ILE A 242 6.51 -11.07 -0.51
N GLY A 243 5.24 -11.33 -0.22
CA GLY A 243 4.11 -10.58 -0.79
C GLY A 243 4.18 -9.09 -0.49
N GLY A 244 4.62 -8.69 0.70
CA GLY A 244 4.86 -7.29 1.08
C GLY A 244 5.96 -6.65 0.24
N MET A 245 7.10 -7.33 0.08
CA MET A 245 8.22 -6.90 -0.76
C MET A 245 7.77 -6.75 -2.23
N LEU A 246 7.13 -7.78 -2.78
CA LEU A 246 6.61 -7.77 -4.15
C LEU A 246 5.50 -6.72 -4.35
N THR A 247 4.71 -6.40 -3.35
CA THR A 247 3.66 -5.37 -3.44
C THR A 247 4.26 -4.00 -3.76
N LEU A 248 5.31 -3.62 -3.07
CA LEU A 248 6.00 -2.35 -3.30
C LEU A 248 6.80 -2.37 -4.60
N TYR A 249 7.47 -3.48 -4.90
CA TYR A 249 8.24 -3.62 -6.13
C TYR A 249 7.37 -3.68 -7.39
N SER A 250 6.23 -4.38 -7.33
CA SER A 250 5.32 -4.58 -8.48
C SER A 250 4.13 -3.59 -8.49
N ALA A 251 4.22 -2.47 -7.78
CA ALA A 251 3.13 -1.51 -7.63
C ALA A 251 2.53 -0.99 -8.95
N ARG A 252 3.30 -1.06 -10.06
CA ARG A 252 2.86 -0.66 -11.41
C ARG A 252 2.21 -1.78 -12.22
N LEU A 253 2.25 -3.02 -11.76
CA LEU A 253 1.70 -4.17 -12.48
C LEU A 253 0.23 -4.45 -12.16
N PHE A 254 -0.30 -3.96 -11.05
CA PHE A 254 -1.70 -4.15 -10.66
C PHE A 254 -2.41 -2.82 -10.44
N LYS A 255 -3.73 -2.85 -10.57
CA LYS A 255 -4.60 -1.71 -10.26
C LYS A 255 -5.32 -1.95 -8.95
N GLY A 256 -5.57 -0.87 -8.23
CA GLY A 256 -6.26 -0.92 -6.94
C GLY A 256 -5.28 -1.02 -5.78
N ARG A 257 -5.79 -1.53 -4.67
CA ARG A 257 -5.08 -1.55 -3.39
C ARG A 257 -4.54 -2.91 -3.04
N SER A 258 -3.64 -2.92 -2.07
CA SER A 258 -3.17 -4.13 -1.38
C SER A 258 -3.84 -4.27 -0.02
N PRO A 259 -3.96 -5.48 0.51
CA PRO A 259 -4.31 -5.69 1.91
C PRO A 259 -3.24 -5.10 2.83
N MET A 260 -3.59 -4.85 4.10
CA MET A 260 -2.63 -4.49 5.13
C MET A 260 -1.75 -5.70 5.49
N PHE A 261 -0.45 -5.46 5.66
CA PHE A 261 0.51 -6.44 6.19
C PHE A 261 0.65 -6.22 7.69
N PHE A 262 0.18 -7.17 8.48
CA PHE A 262 0.13 -7.07 9.93
C PHE A 262 1.08 -8.10 10.54
N LEU A 263 2.20 -7.62 11.07
CA LEU A 263 3.24 -8.44 11.68
C LEU A 263 2.99 -8.50 13.18
N ASN A 264 2.43 -9.60 13.62
CA ASN A 264 2.10 -9.84 15.01
C ASN A 264 3.11 -10.77 15.67
N ALA A 265 3.47 -10.51 16.90
CA ALA A 265 4.38 -11.35 17.65
C ALA A 265 3.85 -11.62 19.07
N ASN A 266 4.15 -12.80 19.62
CA ASN A 266 3.83 -13.13 20.99
C ASN A 266 4.82 -12.50 22.00
N LEU A 267 6.07 -12.29 21.61
CA LEU A 267 7.12 -11.72 22.44
C LEU A 267 7.82 -10.53 21.75
N PRO A 268 8.37 -9.57 22.51
CA PRO A 268 9.31 -8.59 21.99
C PRO A 268 10.51 -9.25 21.33
N ASP A 269 11.25 -8.48 20.53
CA ASP A 269 12.50 -8.89 19.85
C ASP A 269 12.38 -10.14 18.96
N SER A 270 11.16 -10.42 18.48
CA SER A 270 10.88 -11.52 17.53
C SER A 270 11.34 -11.24 16.10
N GLY A 271 11.75 -9.99 15.79
CA GLY A 271 12.18 -9.55 14.47
C GLY A 271 11.07 -8.92 13.61
N LYS A 272 9.87 -8.67 14.17
CA LYS A 272 8.74 -8.07 13.43
C LYS A 272 9.08 -6.76 12.73
N SER A 273 9.78 -5.82 13.43
CA SER A 273 10.16 -4.53 12.87
C SER A 273 11.18 -4.68 11.74
N ARG A 274 12.12 -5.61 11.86
CA ARG A 274 13.10 -5.91 10.80
C ARG A 274 12.44 -6.50 9.55
N LEU A 275 11.44 -7.36 9.70
CA LEU A 275 10.65 -7.86 8.57
C LEU A 275 9.83 -6.74 7.92
N GLY A 276 9.18 -5.87 8.70
CA GLY A 276 8.48 -4.71 8.18
C GLY A 276 9.42 -3.74 7.45
N GLN A 277 10.60 -3.51 8.00
CA GLN A 277 11.67 -2.71 7.38
C GLN A 277 12.14 -3.34 6.06
N LEU A 278 12.36 -4.65 6.01
CA LEU A 278 12.77 -5.37 4.80
C LEU A 278 11.75 -5.22 3.67
N MET A 279 10.44 -5.28 3.98
CA MET A 279 9.39 -5.09 2.97
C MET A 279 9.55 -3.76 2.21
N VAL A 280 10.00 -2.70 2.90
CA VAL A 280 10.12 -1.35 2.36
C VAL A 280 11.50 -1.06 1.79
N TRP A 281 12.53 -1.55 2.46
CA TRP A 281 13.91 -1.16 2.26
C TRP A 281 14.43 -1.38 0.83
N ALA A 282 14.13 -2.51 0.24
CA ALA A 282 14.67 -2.82 -1.08
C ALA A 282 14.32 -1.74 -2.12
N VAL A 283 13.06 -1.26 -2.13
CA VAL A 283 12.55 -0.28 -3.10
C VAL A 283 12.83 1.15 -2.64
N HIS A 284 12.57 1.47 -1.37
CA HIS A 284 12.55 2.84 -0.88
C HIS A 284 13.77 3.24 -0.05
N GLY A 285 14.68 2.31 0.25
CA GLY A 285 15.81 2.53 1.13
C GLY A 285 15.41 2.48 2.60
N ALA A 286 16.04 3.31 3.44
CA ALA A 286 15.71 3.35 4.85
C ALA A 286 14.19 3.54 5.02
N ALA A 287 13.54 2.58 5.68
CA ALA A 287 12.14 2.70 6.01
C ALA A 287 11.96 3.90 6.93
N GLY A 288 11.31 4.94 6.44
CA GLY A 288 10.81 5.98 7.31
C GLY A 288 9.85 5.32 8.29
N ARG A 289 10.28 5.15 9.53
CA ARG A 289 9.36 4.79 10.61
C ARG A 289 8.37 5.92 10.72
N SER A 290 7.07 5.63 10.72
CA SER A 290 6.13 6.69 10.99
C SER A 290 6.39 7.16 12.42
N GLY A 291 6.80 8.40 12.58
CA GLY A 291 6.90 9.04 13.89
C GLY A 291 5.53 9.31 14.53
N PHE A 292 4.47 8.73 13.97
CA PHE A 292 3.10 8.96 14.41
C PHE A 292 2.67 7.86 15.38
N SER A 293 2.11 8.27 16.51
CA SER A 293 1.51 7.34 17.46
C SER A 293 0.21 6.78 16.90
N TYR A 294 0.08 5.45 16.89
CA TYR A 294 -1.18 4.80 16.53
C TYR A 294 -2.28 4.99 17.60
N ASP A 295 -1.90 5.28 18.82
CA ASP A 295 -2.82 5.42 19.97
C ASP A 295 -3.67 6.70 19.90
N ASP A 296 -3.19 7.72 19.19
CA ASP A 296 -3.95 8.93 18.90
C ASP A 296 -4.62 8.85 17.52
N LYS A 297 -5.96 8.85 17.51
CA LYS A 297 -6.76 8.81 16.26
C LYS A 297 -6.42 9.98 15.33
N ASN A 298 -6.15 11.15 15.87
CA ASN A 298 -5.83 12.33 15.08
C ASN A 298 -4.45 12.20 14.43
N GLU A 299 -3.49 11.62 15.12
CA GLU A 299 -2.15 11.38 14.58
C GLU A 299 -2.18 10.33 13.47
N VAL A 300 -2.95 9.26 13.63
CA VAL A 300 -3.17 8.28 12.53
C VAL A 300 -3.74 8.98 11.30
N ARG A 301 -4.78 9.81 11.48
CA ARG A 301 -5.38 10.55 10.38
C ARG A 301 -4.39 11.48 9.70
N LYS A 302 -3.59 12.24 10.45
CA LYS A 302 -2.55 13.13 9.92
C LYS A 302 -1.49 12.36 9.14
N ALA A 303 -1.04 11.20 9.65
CA ALA A 303 -0.09 10.34 8.95
C ALA A 303 -0.63 9.88 7.58
N LEU A 304 -1.88 9.43 7.54
CA LEU A 304 -2.54 9.00 6.31
C LEU A 304 -2.72 10.17 5.32
N ASP A 305 -3.12 11.35 5.83
CA ASP A 305 -3.29 12.56 5.02
C ASP A 305 -1.96 13.01 4.40
N ALA A 306 -0.86 12.99 5.16
CA ALA A 306 0.47 13.34 4.69
C ALA A 306 0.93 12.38 3.57
N VAL A 307 0.81 11.07 3.79
CA VAL A 307 1.19 10.07 2.78
C VAL A 307 0.36 10.23 1.50
N ALA A 308 -0.94 10.54 1.62
CA ALA A 308 -1.79 10.76 0.46
C ALA A 308 -1.38 12.02 -0.33
N GLN A 309 -1.09 13.12 0.36
CA GLN A 309 -0.66 14.39 -0.26
C GLN A 309 0.69 14.24 -0.97
N ASP A 310 1.62 13.52 -0.36
CA ASP A 310 2.95 13.25 -0.93
C ASP A 310 2.93 12.16 -2.00
N ASN A 311 1.77 11.53 -2.23
CA ASN A 311 1.66 10.33 -3.07
C ASN A 311 2.64 9.24 -2.64
N GLY A 312 2.79 9.07 -1.33
CA GLY A 312 3.69 8.10 -0.73
C GLY A 312 3.31 6.67 -1.09
N ALA A 313 4.31 5.82 -1.27
CA ALA A 313 4.12 4.43 -1.68
C ALA A 313 3.68 3.51 -0.54
N TYR A 314 3.88 3.90 0.70
CA TYR A 314 3.57 3.09 1.87
C TYR A 314 3.27 3.93 3.12
N VAL A 315 2.59 3.29 4.07
CA VAL A 315 2.46 3.71 5.47
C VAL A 315 3.00 2.57 6.34
N PHE A 316 3.94 2.89 7.22
CA PHE A 316 4.52 1.92 8.14
C PHE A 316 4.31 2.34 9.60
N PHE A 317 3.38 1.70 10.29
CA PHE A 317 3.16 1.84 11.72
C PHE A 317 4.02 0.81 12.45
N ASP A 318 5.17 1.25 12.97
CA ASP A 318 6.08 0.37 13.69
C ASP A 318 5.82 0.42 15.20
N ASP A 319 5.90 -0.74 15.83
CA ASP A 319 5.78 -0.95 17.28
C ASP A 319 4.51 -0.35 17.91
N VAL A 320 3.38 -0.62 17.27
CA VAL A 320 2.07 -0.24 17.80
C VAL A 320 1.84 -0.90 19.17
N ALA A 321 1.26 -0.16 20.11
CA ALA A 321 0.95 -0.67 21.43
C ALA A 321 0.05 -1.90 21.38
N ARG A 322 0.35 -2.89 22.24
CA ARG A 322 -0.40 -4.14 22.29
C ARG A 322 -1.89 -3.90 22.52
N GLY A 323 -2.72 -4.75 21.96
CA GLY A 323 -4.15 -4.72 22.19
C GLY A 323 -4.98 -4.73 20.90
N LYS A 324 -6.20 -4.25 20.99
CA LYS A 324 -7.16 -4.29 19.89
C LYS A 324 -6.98 -3.10 18.95
N VAL A 325 -6.59 -3.38 17.72
CA VAL A 325 -6.48 -2.38 16.66
C VAL A 325 -7.90 -2.01 16.19
N ARG A 326 -8.28 -0.76 16.44
CA ARG A 326 -9.58 -0.19 16.04
C ARG A 326 -9.34 1.26 15.59
N ASN A 327 -9.49 1.52 14.30
CA ASN A 327 -9.40 2.87 13.77
C ASN A 327 -10.25 2.98 12.49
N GLU A 328 -11.22 3.89 12.48
CA GLU A 328 -12.14 4.07 11.36
C GLU A 328 -11.45 4.66 10.14
N ASP A 329 -10.48 5.56 10.34
CA ASP A 329 -9.71 6.14 9.24
C ASP A 329 -8.84 5.07 8.56
N LEU A 330 -8.27 4.14 9.33
CA LEU A 330 -7.55 3.00 8.76
C LEU A 330 -8.48 2.07 7.96
N HIS A 331 -9.70 1.82 8.44
CA HIS A 331 -10.71 1.08 7.67
C HIS A 331 -11.01 1.73 6.34
N ARG A 332 -11.26 3.03 6.37
CA ARG A 332 -11.51 3.83 5.18
C ARG A 332 -10.28 3.85 4.26
N TRP A 333 -9.10 4.04 4.83
CA TRP A 333 -7.83 4.03 4.11
C TRP A 333 -7.64 2.75 3.30
N LEU A 334 -7.92 1.59 3.87
CA LEU A 334 -7.76 0.29 3.20
C LEU A 334 -8.79 0.02 2.09
N THR A 335 -9.90 0.75 2.01
CA THR A 335 -11.00 0.42 1.11
C THR A 335 -11.41 1.52 0.14
N ALA A 336 -11.24 2.78 0.50
CA ALA A 336 -11.67 3.87 -0.36
C ALA A 336 -10.79 3.95 -1.63
N PRO A 337 -11.34 4.08 -2.83
CA PRO A 337 -10.56 4.21 -4.07
C PRO A 337 -9.76 5.50 -4.09
N ASP A 338 -10.30 6.55 -3.51
CA ASP A 338 -9.72 7.89 -3.45
C ASP A 338 -9.64 8.38 -2.00
N TRP A 339 -8.69 9.24 -1.73
CA TRP A 339 -8.53 9.89 -0.45
C TRP A 339 -8.76 11.39 -0.57
N SER A 340 -9.57 11.92 0.32
CA SER A 340 -9.83 13.35 0.42
C SER A 340 -9.40 13.84 1.79
N CYS A 341 -8.57 14.87 1.79
CA CYS A 341 -8.13 15.54 3.01
C CYS A 341 -7.87 17.03 2.79
N ARG A 342 -7.80 17.78 3.87
CA ARG A 342 -7.48 19.20 3.83
C ARG A 342 -5.97 19.38 3.81
N VAL A 343 -5.47 20.23 2.90
CA VAL A 343 -4.06 20.61 2.89
C VAL A 343 -3.84 21.63 4.01
N LEU A 344 -2.97 21.28 4.97
CA LEU A 344 -2.67 22.13 6.13
C LEU A 344 -2.10 23.48 5.67
N GLY A 345 -2.52 24.56 6.34
CA GLY A 345 -2.06 25.91 6.02
C GLY A 345 -2.70 26.55 4.78
N THR A 346 -3.58 25.83 4.09
CA THR A 346 -4.26 26.33 2.88
C THR A 346 -5.80 26.17 2.97
N LYS A 347 -6.50 26.81 2.02
CA LYS A 347 -7.96 26.58 1.82
C LYS A 347 -8.24 25.45 0.83
N GLN A 348 -7.22 24.72 0.38
CA GLN A 348 -7.35 23.69 -0.64
C GLN A 348 -7.60 22.32 -0.01
N ASN A 349 -8.33 21.47 -0.74
CA ASN A 349 -8.50 20.07 -0.42
C ASN A 349 -7.68 19.23 -1.42
N PHE A 350 -6.95 18.26 -0.90
CA PHE A 350 -6.41 17.17 -1.70
C PHE A 350 -7.55 16.17 -1.99
N ASN A 351 -7.62 15.72 -3.23
CA ASN A 351 -8.46 14.59 -3.62
C ASN A 351 -7.72 13.80 -4.71
N GLY A 352 -7.39 12.58 -4.43
CA GLY A 352 -6.61 11.77 -5.35
C GLY A 352 -6.68 10.27 -5.06
N PRO A 353 -6.27 9.45 -6.04
CA PRO A 353 -6.23 8.01 -5.88
C PRO A 353 -5.18 7.61 -4.83
N LEU A 354 -5.41 6.49 -4.19
CA LEU A 354 -4.55 5.94 -3.16
C LEU A 354 -3.87 4.66 -3.64
N TYR A 355 -2.54 4.62 -3.53
CA TYR A 355 -1.72 3.48 -3.96
C TYR A 355 -0.84 2.93 -2.84
N ALA A 356 -0.81 3.58 -1.67
CA ALA A 356 0.08 3.23 -0.58
C ALA A 356 -0.24 1.86 0.04
N ALA A 357 0.77 1.02 0.17
CA ALA A 357 0.70 -0.20 0.97
C ALA A 357 0.70 0.16 2.46
N THR A 358 0.05 -0.67 3.28
CA THR A 358 -0.01 -0.45 4.73
C THR A 358 0.68 -1.60 5.45
N ILE A 359 1.65 -1.28 6.28
CA ILE A 359 2.42 -2.23 7.09
C ILE A 359 2.26 -1.82 8.54
N MET A 360 2.03 -2.78 9.43
CA MET A 360 1.89 -2.55 10.86
C MET A 360 2.59 -3.64 11.65
N THR A 361 3.39 -3.27 12.64
CA THR A 361 4.00 -4.21 13.59
C THR A 361 3.42 -4.03 14.97
N ILE A 362 3.15 -5.11 15.67
CA ILE A 362 2.52 -5.09 16.98
C ILE A 362 2.93 -6.32 17.80
N ASN A 363 2.91 -6.21 19.12
CA ASN A 363 3.01 -7.35 20.02
C ASN A 363 1.62 -7.69 20.55
N GLN A 364 1.21 -8.95 20.45
CA GLN A 364 -0.07 -9.46 20.94
C GLN A 364 -1.27 -8.62 20.47
N GLY A 365 -1.22 -8.22 19.19
CA GLY A 365 -2.26 -7.43 18.57
C GLY A 365 -3.48 -8.26 18.19
N LYS A 366 -4.67 -7.67 18.33
CA LYS A 366 -5.93 -8.26 17.90
C LYS A 366 -6.62 -7.34 16.90
N LEU A 367 -7.05 -7.86 15.78
CA LEU A 367 -7.82 -7.12 14.77
C LEU A 367 -9.33 -7.30 15.04
N ASN A 368 -10.12 -6.29 14.68
CA ASN A 368 -11.55 -6.51 14.57
C ASN A 368 -11.87 -7.28 13.28
N GLU A 369 -13.03 -7.89 13.18
CA GLU A 369 -13.46 -8.74 12.04
C GLU A 369 -13.33 -8.01 10.68
N ASP A 370 -13.62 -6.72 10.65
CA ASP A 370 -13.55 -5.91 9.44
C ASP A 370 -12.12 -5.66 8.95
N LEU A 371 -11.18 -5.38 9.87
CA LEU A 371 -9.76 -5.25 9.53
C LEU A 371 -9.15 -6.61 9.20
N GLU A 372 -9.52 -7.66 9.91
CA GLU A 372 -9.00 -9.01 9.67
C GLU A 372 -9.26 -9.46 8.22
N ARG A 373 -10.46 -9.21 7.71
CA ARG A 373 -10.79 -9.51 6.30
C ARG A 373 -9.94 -8.74 5.29
N ARG A 374 -9.38 -7.59 5.68
CA ARG A 374 -8.57 -6.70 4.83
C ARG A 374 -7.08 -6.81 5.07
N THR A 375 -6.67 -7.79 5.86
CA THR A 375 -5.30 -7.92 6.36
C THR A 375 -4.72 -9.28 6.01
N LEU A 376 -3.40 -9.31 5.84
CA LEU A 376 -2.60 -10.52 5.83
C LEU A 376 -1.75 -10.52 7.10
N ILE A 377 -1.94 -11.54 7.92
CA ILE A 377 -1.29 -11.65 9.22
C ILE A 377 -0.03 -12.51 9.07
N VAL A 378 1.12 -11.91 9.38
CA VAL A 378 2.36 -12.61 9.65
C VAL A 378 2.39 -12.89 11.15
N ASP A 379 2.38 -14.14 11.53
CA ASP A 379 2.39 -14.56 12.91
C ASP A 379 3.78 -15.04 13.31
N LEU A 380 4.39 -14.35 14.28
CA LEU A 380 5.70 -14.68 14.83
C LEU A 380 5.50 -15.22 16.25
N PHE A 381 5.88 -16.47 16.43
CA PHE A 381 5.75 -17.17 17.70
C PHE A 381 7.10 -17.69 18.19
N SER A 382 7.67 -17.03 19.17
CA SER A 382 8.91 -17.47 19.82
C SER A 382 8.61 -18.07 21.18
N ARG A 383 9.28 -19.17 21.51
CA ARG A 383 9.23 -19.80 22.85
C ARG A 383 10.27 -19.22 23.80
N VAL A 384 11.24 -18.52 23.26
CA VAL A 384 12.35 -17.89 24.00
C VAL A 384 12.37 -16.40 23.69
N LYS A 385 12.89 -15.60 24.61
CA LYS A 385 13.10 -14.17 24.37
C LYS A 385 14.09 -13.96 23.22
N GLY A 386 14.02 -12.79 22.56
CA GLY A 386 14.88 -12.50 21.42
C GLY A 386 16.37 -12.59 21.74
N GLU A 387 16.78 -12.10 22.92
CA GLU A 387 18.16 -12.13 23.43
C GLU A 387 18.71 -13.55 23.64
N ASP A 388 17.85 -14.51 23.97
CA ASP A 388 18.21 -15.92 24.21
C ASP A 388 18.18 -16.78 22.93
N ARG A 389 17.85 -16.18 21.80
CA ARG A 389 17.66 -16.88 20.55
C ARG A 389 19.00 -17.12 19.84
N VAL A 390 19.41 -18.36 19.75
CA VAL A 390 20.61 -18.77 19.02
C VAL A 390 20.26 -19.04 17.56
N LEU A 391 20.89 -18.28 16.66
CA LEU A 391 20.78 -18.48 15.22
C LEU A 391 22.02 -19.24 14.69
N PRO A 392 21.88 -20.05 13.62
CA PRO A 392 23.02 -20.67 12.97
C PRO A 392 23.98 -19.61 12.42
N GLN A 393 25.28 -19.93 12.37
CA GLN A 393 26.28 -19.03 11.76
C GLN A 393 26.01 -18.71 10.29
N THR A 394 25.24 -19.54 9.61
CA THR A 394 24.83 -19.33 8.20
C THR A 394 23.60 -18.44 8.06
N ALA A 395 23.00 -17.99 9.16
CA ALA A 395 21.86 -17.09 9.11
C ALA A 395 22.29 -15.68 8.68
N ILE A 396 21.59 -15.14 7.70
CA ILE A 396 21.76 -13.74 7.31
C ILE A 396 21.01 -12.90 8.35
N MET A 397 21.74 -12.04 9.06
CA MET A 397 21.15 -11.16 10.06
C MET A 397 20.59 -9.91 9.37
N LEU A 398 19.33 -9.58 9.67
CA LEU A 398 18.73 -8.33 9.23
C LEU A 398 19.03 -7.24 10.28
N ASP A 399 20.29 -6.89 10.42
CA ASP A 399 20.79 -5.84 11.31
C ASP A 399 21.00 -4.50 10.57
N ASP A 400 21.60 -3.54 11.23
CA ASP A 400 21.83 -2.23 10.63
C ASP A 400 22.90 -2.28 9.52
N ASP A 401 23.88 -3.18 9.63
CA ASP A 401 24.89 -3.39 8.59
C ASP A 401 24.27 -3.98 7.33
N PHE A 402 23.35 -4.93 7.47
CA PHE A 402 22.58 -5.45 6.34
C PHE A 402 21.79 -4.35 5.62
N PHE A 403 21.10 -3.49 6.38
CA PHE A 403 20.30 -2.42 5.80
C PHE A 403 21.14 -1.24 5.26
N ALA A 404 22.41 -1.16 5.61
CA ALA A 404 23.37 -0.21 5.05
C ALA A 404 24.10 -0.75 3.79
N ASP A 405 23.99 -2.05 3.50
CA ASP A 405 24.70 -2.69 2.39
C ASP A 405 23.93 -2.59 1.07
N ASP A 406 24.37 -1.68 0.20
CA ASP A 406 23.83 -1.52 -1.15
C ASP A 406 24.03 -2.77 -2.04
N GLY A 407 25.05 -3.60 -1.76
CA GLY A 407 25.24 -4.89 -2.43
C GLY A 407 24.12 -5.86 -2.13
N MET A 408 23.74 -5.98 -0.85
CA MET A 408 22.57 -6.76 -0.44
C MET A 408 21.28 -6.20 -1.01
N ARG A 409 21.15 -4.86 -1.04
CA ARG A 409 19.98 -4.21 -1.62
C ARG A 409 19.84 -4.53 -3.11
N ARG A 410 20.91 -4.42 -3.89
CA ARG A 410 20.95 -4.84 -5.29
C ARG A 410 20.54 -6.29 -5.46
N LYS A 411 21.06 -7.19 -4.59
CA LYS A 411 20.73 -8.61 -4.66
C LYS A 411 19.25 -8.90 -4.36
N VAL A 412 18.64 -8.20 -3.39
CA VAL A 412 17.20 -8.31 -3.12
C VAL A 412 16.37 -7.80 -4.30
N LEU A 413 16.76 -6.67 -4.92
CA LEU A 413 16.08 -6.13 -6.10
C LEU A 413 16.17 -7.09 -7.30
N ALA A 414 17.36 -7.65 -7.56
CA ALA A 414 17.58 -8.66 -8.60
C ALA A 414 16.69 -9.88 -8.37
N ALA A 415 16.61 -10.37 -7.14
CA ALA A 415 15.77 -11.51 -6.80
C ALA A 415 14.27 -11.20 -7.04
N MET A 416 13.79 -10.04 -6.63
CA MET A 416 12.38 -9.65 -6.88
C MET A 416 12.08 -9.51 -8.38
N TRP A 417 13.00 -8.94 -9.16
CA TRP A 417 12.86 -8.89 -10.62
C TRP A 417 12.81 -10.30 -11.22
N SER A 418 13.73 -11.16 -10.82
CA SER A 418 13.79 -12.54 -11.28
C SER A 418 12.48 -13.30 -11.03
N LEU A 419 11.83 -13.12 -9.86
CA LEU A 419 10.53 -13.73 -9.59
C LEU A 419 9.43 -13.20 -10.52
N VAL A 420 9.41 -11.90 -10.78
CA VAL A 420 8.44 -11.28 -11.71
C VAL A 420 8.66 -11.78 -13.14
N LYS A 421 9.92 -11.78 -13.62
CA LYS A 421 10.32 -12.25 -14.94
C LYS A 421 9.95 -13.73 -15.12
N TYR A 422 10.27 -14.58 -14.14
CA TYR A 422 9.95 -16.01 -14.17
C TYR A 422 8.44 -16.27 -14.29
N TRP A 423 7.62 -15.52 -13.54
CA TRP A 423 6.16 -15.62 -13.64
C TRP A 423 5.66 -15.18 -15.02
N ASP A 424 6.22 -14.10 -15.59
CA ASP A 424 5.88 -13.61 -16.94
C ASP A 424 6.25 -14.63 -18.01
N ASP A 425 7.48 -15.13 -18.00
CA ASP A 425 8.02 -16.11 -18.92
C ASP A 425 7.27 -17.46 -18.85
N SER A 426 6.78 -17.81 -17.64
CA SER A 426 5.92 -18.99 -17.44
C SER A 426 4.49 -18.82 -17.98
N GLY A 427 4.18 -17.69 -18.60
CA GLY A 427 2.85 -17.41 -19.18
C GLY A 427 1.84 -16.90 -18.16
N ARG A 428 2.32 -16.33 -17.04
CA ARG A 428 1.50 -15.71 -15.98
C ARG A 428 0.48 -16.66 -15.35
N PRO A 429 0.92 -17.81 -14.82
CA PRO A 429 0.00 -18.76 -14.23
C PRO A 429 -0.74 -18.13 -13.04
N PRO A 430 -2.06 -18.33 -12.91
CA PRO A 430 -2.80 -17.90 -11.73
C PRO A 430 -2.44 -18.76 -10.53
N LEU A 431 -2.59 -18.21 -9.33
CA LEU A 431 -2.36 -18.96 -8.09
C LEU A 431 -3.34 -20.12 -7.98
N ARG A 432 -2.82 -21.31 -7.67
CA ARG A 432 -3.59 -22.53 -7.44
C ARG A 432 -3.23 -23.14 -6.08
N THR A 433 -4.17 -23.87 -5.50
CA THR A 433 -3.89 -24.72 -4.32
C THR A 433 -3.00 -25.90 -4.73
N VAL A 434 -2.47 -26.62 -3.75
CA VAL A 434 -1.71 -27.87 -3.97
C VAL A 434 -2.51 -28.91 -4.78
N GLN A 435 -3.84 -28.90 -4.63
CA GLN A 435 -4.75 -29.77 -5.40
C GLN A 435 -5.08 -29.21 -6.80
N GLY A 436 -4.43 -28.12 -7.23
CA GLY A 436 -4.64 -27.52 -8.54
C GLY A 436 -5.88 -26.62 -8.68
N VAL A 437 -6.64 -26.40 -7.58
CA VAL A 437 -7.83 -25.54 -7.59
C VAL A 437 -7.42 -24.06 -7.64
N LEU A 438 -8.10 -23.28 -8.46
CA LEU A 438 -7.89 -21.85 -8.57
C LEU A 438 -8.20 -21.14 -7.23
N VAL A 439 -7.23 -20.40 -6.71
CA VAL A 439 -7.42 -19.62 -5.47
C VAL A 439 -8.28 -18.40 -5.77
N LYS A 440 -9.34 -18.20 -4.98
CA LYS A 440 -10.20 -17.02 -5.11
C LYS A 440 -9.46 -15.76 -4.66
N PRO A 441 -9.54 -14.67 -5.42
CA PRO A 441 -9.02 -13.38 -5.00
C PRO A 441 -9.63 -12.92 -3.68
N LYS A 442 -8.85 -12.20 -2.88
CA LYS A 442 -9.33 -11.54 -1.66
C LYS A 442 -10.22 -10.36 -2.07
N ASN A 443 -11.45 -10.35 -1.55
CA ASN A 443 -12.42 -9.28 -1.84
C ASN A 443 -11.83 -7.88 -1.52
N SER A 444 -12.13 -6.92 -2.36
CA SER A 444 -11.61 -5.53 -2.34
C SER A 444 -10.14 -5.38 -2.76
N PHE A 445 -9.44 -6.46 -3.08
CA PHE A 445 -8.03 -6.46 -3.49
C PHE A 445 -7.79 -7.38 -4.70
N GLU A 446 -8.77 -7.46 -5.61
CA GLU A 446 -8.77 -8.44 -6.70
C GLU A 446 -7.57 -8.27 -7.63
N GLY A 447 -7.19 -7.03 -7.97
CA GLY A 447 -6.04 -6.74 -8.82
C GLY A 447 -4.73 -7.23 -8.21
N TRP A 448 -4.51 -6.90 -6.95
CA TRP A 448 -3.37 -7.35 -6.17
C TRP A 448 -3.35 -8.87 -5.99
N SER A 449 -4.50 -9.46 -5.62
CA SER A 449 -4.62 -10.89 -5.34
C SER A 449 -4.37 -11.79 -6.55
N ARG A 450 -4.62 -11.28 -7.76
CA ARG A 450 -4.36 -12.02 -9.01
C ARG A 450 -2.90 -11.96 -9.43
N LEU A 451 -2.13 -11.00 -8.93
CA LEU A 451 -0.76 -10.76 -9.36
C LEU A 451 0.25 -11.19 -8.30
N VAL A 452 0.30 -10.51 -7.16
CA VAL A 452 1.37 -10.71 -6.17
C VAL A 452 1.43 -12.14 -5.62
N PRO A 453 0.30 -12.74 -5.19
CA PRO A 453 0.31 -14.14 -4.77
C PRO A 453 0.63 -15.13 -5.90
N ALA A 454 0.29 -14.78 -7.15
CA ALA A 454 0.60 -15.63 -8.30
C ALA A 454 2.10 -15.61 -8.64
N ILE A 455 2.77 -14.46 -8.53
CA ILE A 455 4.22 -14.36 -8.69
C ILE A 455 4.93 -15.23 -7.64
N ALA A 456 4.59 -15.05 -6.36
CA ALA A 456 5.19 -15.82 -5.27
C ALA A 456 4.91 -17.33 -5.42
N GLY A 457 3.66 -17.70 -5.72
CA GLY A 457 3.27 -19.10 -5.90
C GLY A 457 3.92 -19.77 -7.12
N CYS A 458 4.16 -19.03 -8.22
CA CYS A 458 4.90 -19.52 -9.38
C CYS A 458 6.34 -19.88 -9.03
N ALA A 459 6.96 -19.13 -8.12
CA ALA A 459 8.30 -19.42 -7.60
C ALA A 459 8.32 -20.53 -6.54
N GLY A 460 7.19 -21.13 -6.19
CA GLY A 460 7.10 -22.23 -5.25
C GLY A 460 6.84 -21.82 -3.79
N PHE A 461 6.64 -20.53 -3.50
CA PHE A 461 6.27 -20.11 -2.16
C PHE A 461 4.83 -20.47 -1.82
N ALA A 462 4.56 -20.61 -0.53
CA ALA A 462 3.25 -21.00 -0.02
C ALA A 462 2.13 -20.03 -0.42
N ASN A 463 0.88 -20.52 -0.37
CA ASN A 463 -0.29 -19.71 -0.62
C ASN A 463 -0.55 -18.71 0.53
N MET A 464 -0.13 -17.45 0.34
CA MET A 464 -0.34 -16.38 1.32
C MET A 464 -1.80 -16.01 1.56
N LEU A 465 -2.72 -16.41 0.67
CA LEU A 465 -4.16 -16.18 0.80
C LEU A 465 -4.90 -17.32 1.53
N GLU A 466 -4.20 -18.38 1.89
CA GLU A 466 -4.78 -19.48 2.65
C GLU A 466 -5.29 -18.98 4.00
N LYS A 467 -6.44 -19.49 4.43
CA LYS A 467 -6.94 -19.20 5.77
C LYS A 467 -5.98 -19.79 6.78
N TYR A 468 -5.55 -18.97 7.69
CA TYR A 468 -4.72 -19.37 8.81
C TYR A 468 -5.52 -19.22 10.10
N ASP A 469 -5.71 -20.33 10.77
CA ASP A 469 -6.25 -20.35 12.11
C ASP A 469 -5.04 -20.30 13.06
N ALA A 470 -4.65 -19.08 13.46
CA ALA A 470 -3.55 -18.91 14.41
C ALA A 470 -3.86 -19.67 15.70
N PRO A 471 -2.91 -20.43 16.24
CA PRO A 471 -3.13 -21.15 17.50
C PRO A 471 -3.52 -20.23 18.66
N ASP A 472 -3.07 -18.96 18.65
CA ASP A 472 -3.23 -18.03 19.77
C ASP A 472 -3.47 -16.55 19.40
N GLY A 473 -3.81 -16.17 18.16
CA GLY A 473 -3.68 -14.76 17.76
C GLY A 473 -4.76 -14.07 16.94
N GLY A 474 -5.81 -14.73 16.52
CA GLY A 474 -6.91 -14.07 15.81
C GLY A 474 -8.09 -13.80 16.74
N ASN A 475 -9.14 -13.13 16.26
CA ASN A 475 -10.33 -12.77 17.04
C ASN A 475 -10.80 -13.93 17.95
N GLU A 476 -10.11 -14.11 19.07
CA GLU A 476 -10.25 -15.23 20.00
C GLU A 476 -11.69 -15.36 20.48
N GLU A 477 -12.33 -14.20 20.77
CA GLU A 477 -13.74 -14.17 21.13
C GLU A 477 -14.64 -14.75 20.01
N GLY A 478 -14.37 -14.43 18.75
CA GLY A 478 -15.15 -14.93 17.61
C GLY A 478 -14.91 -16.42 17.33
N ARG A 479 -13.67 -16.87 17.47
CA ARG A 479 -13.31 -18.29 17.31
C ARG A 479 -13.80 -19.14 18.46
N ASP A 480 -13.69 -18.61 19.66
CA ASP A 480 -14.21 -19.28 20.84
C ASP A 480 -15.74 -19.36 20.79
N VAL A 481 -16.41 -18.32 20.30
CA VAL A 481 -17.85 -18.39 20.02
C VAL A 481 -18.16 -19.43 18.94
N GLU A 482 -17.36 -19.53 17.89
CA GLU A 482 -17.56 -20.56 16.85
C GLU A 482 -17.35 -21.97 17.40
N LYS A 483 -16.27 -22.20 18.15
CA LYS A 483 -16.02 -23.48 18.83
C LYS A 483 -17.12 -23.81 19.84
N LEU A 484 -17.52 -22.80 20.62
CA LEU A 484 -18.62 -22.93 21.59
C LEU A 484 -19.91 -23.31 20.89
N MET A 485 -20.26 -22.68 19.79
CA MET A 485 -21.48 -23.01 19.04
C MET A 485 -21.45 -24.44 18.50
N ARG A 486 -20.33 -24.90 18.00
CA ARG A 486 -20.13 -26.27 17.54
C ARG A 486 -20.28 -27.27 18.72
N ALA A 487 -19.64 -26.97 19.86
CA ALA A 487 -19.72 -27.78 21.05
C ALA A 487 -21.15 -27.83 21.61
N VAL A 488 -21.84 -26.70 21.69
CA VAL A 488 -23.23 -26.60 22.11
C VAL A 488 -24.16 -27.39 21.18
N ILE A 489 -24.01 -27.26 19.88
CA ILE A 489 -24.81 -28.03 18.91
C ILE A 489 -24.56 -29.54 19.09
N LYS A 490 -23.30 -29.93 19.21
CA LYS A 490 -22.90 -31.32 19.40
C LYS A 490 -23.49 -31.92 20.67
N GLU A 491 -23.45 -31.20 21.78
CA GLU A 491 -23.86 -31.69 23.10
C GLU A 491 -25.37 -31.56 23.32
N LYS A 492 -25.98 -30.46 22.91
CA LYS A 492 -27.36 -30.11 23.26
C LYS A 492 -28.39 -30.40 22.18
N LEU A 493 -27.97 -30.59 20.93
CA LEU A 493 -28.90 -30.92 19.85
C LEU A 493 -28.84 -32.44 19.59
N PRO A 494 -29.85 -33.21 20.00
CA PRO A 494 -29.86 -34.66 19.76
C PRO A 494 -29.84 -34.97 18.26
N LYS A 495 -29.31 -36.14 17.89
CA LYS A 495 -29.36 -36.60 16.50
C LYS A 495 -30.79 -36.55 16.00
N ARG A 496 -30.93 -36.31 14.68
CA ARG A 496 -32.23 -36.26 14.04
C ARG A 496 -32.95 -37.60 14.27
N PRO A 497 -34.18 -37.60 14.84
CA PRO A 497 -34.95 -38.82 14.98
C PRO A 497 -35.24 -39.45 13.61
N GLU A 498 -35.11 -40.76 13.49
CA GLU A 498 -35.32 -41.47 12.20
C GLU A 498 -36.74 -41.30 11.67
N ASN A 499 -37.71 -41.06 12.56
CA ASN A 499 -39.11 -40.85 12.20
C ASN A 499 -39.48 -39.39 11.94
N LEU A 500 -38.54 -38.44 12.01
CA LEU A 500 -38.81 -37.04 11.71
C LEU A 500 -38.81 -36.80 10.18
N PRO A 501 -39.93 -36.34 9.59
CA PRO A 501 -39.99 -36.05 8.16
C PRO A 501 -38.88 -35.06 7.72
N GLU A 502 -38.33 -35.27 6.52
CA GLU A 502 -37.28 -34.39 5.99
C GLU A 502 -37.74 -32.93 5.81
N THR A 503 -39.02 -32.70 5.72
CA THR A 503 -39.67 -31.38 5.62
C THR A 503 -39.88 -30.69 6.97
N GLU A 504 -39.66 -31.37 8.07
CA GLU A 504 -39.87 -30.82 9.41
C GLU A 504 -38.59 -30.40 10.09
N SER A 505 -38.68 -29.36 10.93
CA SER A 505 -37.57 -28.83 11.70
C SER A 505 -37.61 -29.36 13.15
N GLN A 506 -36.44 -29.70 13.67
CA GLN A 506 -36.29 -30.03 15.10
C GLN A 506 -35.86 -28.76 15.84
N VAL A 507 -36.55 -28.40 16.91
CA VAL A 507 -36.25 -27.23 17.74
C VAL A 507 -35.91 -27.66 19.15
N VAL A 508 -34.78 -27.18 19.66
CA VAL A 508 -34.34 -27.35 21.03
C VAL A 508 -34.12 -25.96 21.63
N ILE A 509 -34.64 -25.78 22.85
CA ILE A 509 -34.45 -24.53 23.61
C ILE A 509 -33.53 -24.85 24.77
N ILE A 510 -32.40 -24.16 24.87
CA ILE A 510 -31.42 -24.27 25.92
C ILE A 510 -31.32 -22.97 26.69
N THR A 511 -30.92 -23.06 27.94
CA THR A 511 -30.68 -21.88 28.78
C THR A 511 -29.29 -21.29 28.48
N LEU A 512 -29.10 -20.01 28.74
CA LEU A 512 -27.79 -19.39 28.66
C LEU A 512 -26.80 -20.03 29.66
N GLN A 513 -27.29 -20.53 30.75
CA GLN A 513 -26.54 -21.24 31.79
C GLN A 513 -25.93 -22.55 31.25
N GLU A 514 -26.69 -23.31 30.48
CA GLU A 514 -26.18 -24.52 29.81
C GLU A 514 -25.11 -24.20 28.80
N VAL A 515 -25.26 -23.08 28.06
CA VAL A 515 -24.24 -22.62 27.12
C VAL A 515 -22.94 -22.22 27.83
N VAL A 516 -23.04 -21.54 28.99
CA VAL A 516 -21.88 -21.20 29.84
C VAL A 516 -21.22 -22.47 30.39
N GLY A 517 -22.01 -23.49 30.77
CA GLY A 517 -21.46 -24.78 31.20
C GLY A 517 -20.62 -25.46 30.13
N VAL A 518 -21.10 -25.47 28.87
CA VAL A 518 -20.31 -25.96 27.72
C VAL A 518 -19.03 -25.13 27.53
N ALA A 519 -19.14 -23.79 27.55
CA ALA A 519 -18.00 -22.91 27.39
C ALA A 519 -16.89 -23.17 28.42
N ARG A 520 -17.24 -23.48 29.64
CA ARG A 520 -16.30 -23.81 30.72
C ARG A 520 -15.61 -25.15 30.52
N ARG A 521 -16.36 -26.21 30.22
CA ARG A 521 -15.78 -27.53 29.95
C ARG A 521 -14.79 -27.47 28.80
N GLU A 522 -15.13 -26.74 27.77
CA GLU A 522 -14.27 -26.54 26.58
C GLU A 522 -13.21 -25.45 26.77
N LYS A 523 -13.13 -24.80 27.94
CA LYS A 523 -12.19 -23.72 28.27
C LYS A 523 -12.24 -22.56 27.27
N LEU A 524 -13.43 -22.24 26.75
CA LEU A 524 -13.66 -21.19 25.75
C LEU A 524 -14.12 -19.89 26.40
N LEU A 525 -13.87 -18.76 25.76
CA LEU A 525 -14.25 -17.42 26.21
C LEU A 525 -13.75 -17.09 27.62
N GLN A 526 -12.56 -17.55 27.98
CA GLN A 526 -11.99 -17.36 29.32
C GLN A 526 -11.92 -15.88 29.69
N ASP A 527 -11.52 -15.00 28.78
CA ASP A 527 -11.46 -13.54 29.01
C ASP A 527 -12.82 -12.88 29.22
N VAL A 528 -13.90 -13.52 28.79
CA VAL A 528 -15.28 -13.03 28.96
C VAL A 528 -15.92 -13.61 30.21
N LEU A 529 -15.64 -14.88 30.49
CA LEU A 529 -16.20 -15.64 31.60
C LEU A 529 -15.36 -15.52 32.88
N TRP A 530 -14.05 -15.31 32.73
CA TRP A 530 -13.07 -15.13 33.77
C TRP A 530 -12.62 -13.67 33.81
N THR A 531 -13.47 -12.75 34.22
CA THR A 531 -13.03 -11.34 34.40
C THR A 531 -11.87 -11.28 35.37
N THR A 532 -10.87 -10.49 34.95
CA THR A 532 -9.63 -10.22 35.66
C THR A 532 -9.78 -10.22 37.18
N GLU A 533 -8.91 -10.93 37.88
CA GLU A 533 -8.77 -10.99 39.34
C GLU A 533 -8.96 -9.61 40.02
N SER A 534 -8.58 -8.53 39.40
CA SER A 534 -8.69 -7.17 39.92
C SER A 534 -10.12 -6.63 40.09
N VAL A 535 -11.12 -7.17 39.37
CA VAL A 535 -12.53 -6.75 39.51
C VAL A 535 -13.25 -7.58 40.58
N LEU A 536 -12.76 -8.78 40.85
CA LEU A 536 -13.33 -9.70 41.84
C LEU A 536 -12.79 -9.42 43.27
N GLU A 537 -11.52 -9.04 43.39
CA GLU A 537 -10.93 -8.65 44.68
C GLU A 537 -11.54 -7.38 45.26
N SER A 538 -12.08 -6.48 44.47
CA SER A 538 -12.59 -5.20 44.96
C SER A 538 -14.05 -5.21 45.44
N LYS A 539 -14.81 -6.28 45.23
CA LYS A 539 -16.26 -6.28 45.48
C LYS A 539 -16.81 -7.36 46.44
N ASP A 540 -16.04 -8.39 46.75
CA ASP A 540 -16.62 -9.57 47.45
C ASP A 540 -15.82 -10.09 48.64
N GLU A 541 -15.26 -9.23 49.47
CA GLU A 541 -14.89 -9.62 50.84
C GLU A 541 -16.09 -10.16 51.66
N LYS A 542 -17.32 -9.93 51.18
CA LYS A 542 -18.57 -10.36 51.86
C LYS A 542 -19.13 -11.71 51.40
N SER A 543 -18.75 -12.25 50.25
CA SER A 543 -19.31 -13.52 49.75
C SER A 543 -18.44 -14.76 49.95
N GLY A 544 -17.22 -14.63 50.41
CA GLY A 544 -16.37 -15.76 50.83
C GLY A 544 -15.92 -16.74 49.73
N PHE A 545 -16.14 -16.44 48.45
CA PHE A 545 -15.79 -17.32 47.33
C PHE A 545 -14.51 -16.86 46.62
N LYS A 546 -13.42 -17.62 46.82
CA LYS A 546 -12.20 -17.53 46.03
C LYS A 546 -12.27 -18.46 44.83
N ASN A 547 -12.02 -17.92 43.65
CA ASN A 547 -12.25 -18.47 42.33
C ASN A 547 -11.39 -19.66 41.87
N ASN A 548 -10.72 -20.39 42.72
CA ASN A 548 -9.94 -21.59 42.37
C ASN A 548 -10.02 -22.68 43.42
N LYS A 549 -11.17 -22.84 44.07
CA LYS A 549 -11.33 -23.98 44.96
C LYS A 549 -11.64 -25.25 44.14
N PRO A 550 -10.93 -26.35 44.39
CA PRO A 550 -11.29 -27.65 43.84
C PRO A 550 -12.71 -28.02 44.28
N CYS A 551 -13.36 -28.86 43.48
CA CYS A 551 -14.66 -29.43 43.87
C CYS A 551 -14.58 -29.99 45.29
N PRO A 552 -15.48 -29.60 46.22
CA PRO A 552 -15.49 -30.19 47.55
C PRO A 552 -15.80 -31.69 47.50
N ASP A 553 -15.13 -32.49 48.33
CA ASP A 553 -15.28 -33.94 48.36
C ASP A 553 -16.72 -34.45 48.62
N PHE A 554 -17.60 -33.55 49.04
CA PHE A 554 -19.01 -33.87 49.34
C PHE A 554 -19.99 -33.50 48.22
N MET A 555 -19.50 -32.97 47.09
CA MET A 555 -20.30 -32.48 45.98
C MET A 555 -19.86 -33.19 44.69
N ASP A 556 -20.81 -33.58 43.88
CA ASP A 556 -20.57 -34.12 42.54
C ASP A 556 -19.98 -33.00 41.63
N GLU A 557 -19.09 -33.37 40.73
CA GLU A 557 -18.45 -32.44 39.81
C GLU A 557 -19.48 -31.66 38.99
N ASP A 558 -20.56 -32.30 38.54
CA ASP A 558 -21.66 -31.68 37.81
C ASP A 558 -22.49 -30.73 38.68
N GLU A 559 -22.62 -31.02 39.96
CA GLU A 559 -23.32 -30.19 40.93
C GLU A 559 -22.47 -28.99 41.33
N TRP A 560 -21.16 -29.18 41.48
CA TRP A 560 -20.20 -28.12 41.70
C TRP A 560 -20.11 -27.17 40.50
N GLU A 561 -20.08 -27.70 39.28
CA GLU A 561 -20.11 -26.88 38.06
C GLU A 561 -21.41 -26.08 37.94
N ARG A 562 -22.56 -26.66 38.29
CA ARG A 562 -23.85 -25.95 38.35
C ARG A 562 -23.85 -24.85 39.40
N ALA A 563 -23.37 -25.15 40.61
CA ALA A 563 -23.25 -24.18 41.69
C ALA A 563 -22.30 -23.03 41.31
N GLN A 564 -21.16 -23.33 40.69
CA GLN A 564 -20.27 -22.32 40.16
C GLN A 564 -20.92 -21.53 39.03
N ALA A 565 -21.68 -22.16 38.13
CA ALA A 565 -22.39 -21.46 37.06
C ALA A 565 -23.42 -20.45 37.59
N GLU A 566 -24.09 -20.74 38.67
CA GLU A 566 -25.03 -19.81 39.33
C GLU A 566 -24.31 -18.59 39.93
N ILE A 567 -23.18 -18.83 40.57
CA ILE A 567 -22.39 -17.77 41.22
C ILE A 567 -21.75 -16.80 40.19
N TRP A 568 -21.37 -17.32 39.02
CA TRP A 568 -20.64 -16.55 38.01
C TRP A 568 -21.51 -15.74 37.05
N MET A 569 -22.81 -15.95 37.07
CA MET A 569 -23.75 -15.23 36.22
C MET A 569 -24.25 -13.94 36.88
N ASN A 570 -23.34 -13.04 37.26
CA ASN A 570 -23.76 -11.71 37.67
C ASN A 570 -24.41 -10.94 36.49
N PRO A 571 -25.24 -9.90 36.76
CA PRO A 571 -25.95 -9.17 35.72
C PRO A 571 -25.04 -8.57 34.62
N SER A 572 -23.82 -8.21 34.96
CA SER A 572 -22.84 -7.65 34.02
C SER A 572 -22.31 -8.71 33.04
N MET A 573 -22.02 -9.91 33.54
CA MET A 573 -21.59 -11.05 32.71
C MET A 573 -22.71 -11.57 31.84
N LYS A 574 -23.94 -11.68 32.36
CA LYS A 574 -25.16 -12.00 31.59
C LYS A 574 -25.31 -11.02 30.41
N SER A 575 -25.11 -9.73 30.67
CA SER A 575 -25.20 -8.69 29.64
C SER A 575 -24.09 -8.80 28.59
N LYS A 576 -22.84 -9.04 29.00
CA LYS A 576 -21.71 -9.20 28.05
C LYS A 576 -21.89 -10.46 27.20
N PHE A 577 -22.16 -11.59 27.82
CA PHE A 577 -22.36 -12.85 27.14
C PHE A 577 -23.60 -12.82 26.24
N GLY A 578 -24.70 -12.25 26.73
CA GLY A 578 -25.92 -12.06 25.94
C GLY A 578 -25.72 -11.13 24.75
N LYS A 579 -24.92 -10.07 24.86
CA LYS A 579 -24.56 -9.19 23.73
C LYS A 579 -23.70 -9.92 22.71
N LEU A 580 -22.74 -10.70 23.14
CA LEU A 580 -21.87 -11.51 22.27
C LEU A 580 -22.72 -12.53 21.48
N PHE A 581 -23.62 -13.22 22.15
CA PHE A 581 -24.55 -14.18 21.56
C PHE A 581 -25.56 -13.51 20.62
N LYS A 582 -26.13 -12.39 21.03
CA LYS A 582 -27.10 -11.62 20.23
C LYS A 582 -26.48 -11.09 18.94
N HIS A 583 -25.24 -10.64 18.99
CA HIS A 583 -24.50 -10.18 17.81
C HIS A 583 -24.22 -11.32 16.82
N GLN A 584 -24.02 -12.53 17.30
CA GLN A 584 -23.81 -13.71 16.47
C GLN A 584 -25.12 -14.33 15.96
N ALA A 585 -26.21 -14.20 16.71
CA ALA A 585 -27.53 -14.71 16.35
C ALA A 585 -28.36 -13.76 15.51
N ALA A 586 -28.11 -12.44 15.57
CA ALA A 586 -28.88 -11.42 14.85
C ALA A 586 -28.71 -11.46 13.30
N GLY A 587 -27.76 -12.24 12.79
CA GLY A 587 -27.49 -12.37 11.37
C GLY A 587 -28.03 -13.65 10.71
N GLY A 588 -28.87 -14.45 11.37
CA GLY A 588 -29.37 -15.71 10.81
C GLY A 588 -28.24 -16.66 10.43
N ARG A 589 -27.25 -16.84 11.31
CA ARG A 589 -26.09 -17.71 11.00
C ARG A 589 -26.52 -19.18 11.09
N PHE A 590 -26.19 -19.87 10.01
CA PHE A 590 -26.40 -21.31 9.90
C PHE A 590 -25.11 -22.04 10.23
N TRP A 591 -25.25 -23.13 10.98
CA TRP A 591 -24.17 -23.99 11.43
C TRP A 591 -24.38 -25.39 10.91
N SER A 592 -23.32 -26.17 10.72
CA SER A 592 -23.44 -27.57 10.35
C SER A 592 -23.36 -28.46 11.60
N ALA A 593 -24.35 -29.33 11.80
CA ALA A 593 -24.28 -30.40 12.79
C ALA A 593 -23.37 -31.56 12.30
N GLU A 594 -22.99 -32.47 13.19
CA GLU A 594 -22.11 -33.61 12.84
C GLU A 594 -22.71 -34.53 11.76
N ASP A 595 -24.03 -34.59 11.65
CA ASP A 595 -24.79 -35.35 10.65
C ASP A 595 -25.00 -34.59 9.32
N GLY A 596 -24.35 -33.44 9.17
CA GLY A 596 -24.42 -32.61 7.98
C GLY A 596 -25.67 -31.72 7.89
N ASP A 597 -26.58 -31.82 8.82
CA ASP A 597 -27.77 -30.95 8.86
C ASP A 597 -27.43 -29.51 9.18
N VAL A 598 -28.19 -28.58 8.61
CA VAL A 598 -28.05 -27.14 8.85
C VAL A 598 -28.81 -26.77 10.12
N VAL A 599 -28.17 -26.03 11.02
CA VAL A 599 -28.75 -25.58 12.29
C VAL A 599 -28.78 -24.06 12.33
N GLU A 600 -29.96 -23.50 12.51
CA GLU A 600 -30.16 -22.09 12.79
C GLU A 600 -30.09 -21.84 14.29
N VAL A 601 -29.26 -20.87 14.68
CA VAL A 601 -29.17 -20.43 16.07
C VAL A 601 -29.80 -19.05 16.22
N GLY A 602 -30.76 -18.92 17.11
CA GLY A 602 -31.47 -17.67 17.33
C GLY A 602 -31.84 -17.45 18.79
N SER A 603 -32.08 -16.19 19.16
CA SER A 603 -32.73 -15.86 20.43
C SER A 603 -34.24 -15.99 20.29
N ARG A 604 -34.92 -16.42 21.34
CA ARG A 604 -36.39 -16.47 21.35
C ARG A 604 -36.97 -15.06 21.31
N GLU A 605 -38.05 -14.83 20.57
CA GLU A 605 -38.73 -13.57 20.34
C GLU A 605 -39.38 -12.89 21.56
N SER A 606 -39.24 -13.40 22.74
CA SER A 606 -39.73 -12.77 23.97
C SER A 606 -38.57 -12.29 24.82
N ASN A 607 -38.78 -11.25 25.61
CA ASN A 607 -37.87 -10.53 26.51
C ASN A 607 -36.96 -11.39 27.42
N ASP A 608 -36.91 -12.70 27.24
CA ASP A 608 -36.10 -13.64 27.98
C ASP A 608 -34.72 -13.83 27.33
N LEU A 609 -33.80 -12.94 27.67
CA LEU A 609 -32.40 -12.97 27.26
C LEU A 609 -31.64 -14.23 27.70
N ALA A 610 -32.30 -15.12 28.45
CA ALA A 610 -31.71 -16.27 29.07
C ALA A 610 -31.86 -17.57 28.26
N LYS A 611 -32.49 -17.55 27.10
CA LYS A 611 -32.75 -18.77 26.31
C LYS A 611 -32.25 -18.67 24.88
N VAL A 612 -31.61 -19.73 24.38
CA VAL A 612 -31.10 -19.90 23.03
C VAL A 612 -31.91 -20.96 22.30
N ARG A 613 -32.33 -20.67 21.09
CA ARG A 613 -33.06 -21.62 20.24
C ARG A 613 -32.10 -22.24 19.22
N LEU A 614 -31.97 -23.56 19.24
CA LEU A 614 -31.32 -24.35 18.21
C LEU A 614 -32.40 -24.95 17.31
N ARG A 615 -32.43 -24.60 16.05
CA ARG A 615 -33.39 -25.10 15.07
C ARG A 615 -32.65 -25.85 13.97
N ARG A 616 -32.83 -27.17 13.94
CA ARG A 616 -32.37 -27.99 12.82
C ARG A 616 -33.27 -27.73 11.62
N MET A 617 -32.74 -27.30 10.54
CA MET A 617 -33.50 -26.96 9.33
C MET A 617 -33.98 -28.22 8.58
N PRO A 618 -35.06 -28.12 7.82
CA PRO A 618 -35.47 -29.19 6.93
C PRO A 618 -34.37 -29.53 5.92
N ARG A 619 -34.26 -30.80 5.54
CA ARG A 619 -33.32 -31.25 4.50
C ARG A 619 -33.83 -30.90 3.08
N LYS A 620 -35.15 -30.79 2.94
CA LYS A 620 -35.85 -30.35 1.73
C LYS A 620 -36.74 -29.18 2.06
N SER A 621 -36.48 -28.04 1.49
CA SER A 621 -37.37 -26.89 1.53
C SER A 621 -38.04 -26.72 0.16
#